data_37833d1973323f48c9f2dcbd2e711cc1
#
_entry.id   37833d1973323f48c9f2dcbd2e711cc1
#
_cell.length_a   1.000
_cell.length_b   1.000
_cell.length_c   1.000
_cell.angle_alpha   90.00
_cell.angle_beta   90.00
_cell.angle_gamma   90.00
#
_symmetry.space_group_name_H-M   'P 1'
#
loop_
_entity.id
_entity.type
_entity.pdbx_description
1 polymer ?
#
loop_
_entity_poly.entity_id
_entity_poly.type
_entity_poly.pdbx_seq_one_letter_code
_entity_poly.pdbx_strand_id
1 'polypeptide(L)'
;MEFKISCLLFIRNMEDEVLMIRRRKSPNKGRWSPPGGKLDMTCGESPFECAVREAREETGLLLEDQDLALFGYVSEKGYESTTNWLMFLFDCKKVLPSLPPDIDEGRFCFYSRRDIDNLEIPPTDHQLVWPLFDKRKEGFWGVRAECHLNRPMKLKIEESPHNGDNDSSNPPP
;
A
#
# COMPACT_ATOMS: atom_id res chain seq x y z
N MET A 1 -18.20 4.79 12.75
CA MET A 1 -17.41 4.70 11.50
C MET A 1 -16.56 3.45 11.58
N GLU A 2 -16.68 2.56 10.61
CA GLU A 2 -15.98 1.27 10.60
C GLU A 2 -14.47 1.49 10.39
N PHE A 3 -13.65 0.65 11.04
CA PHE A 3 -12.20 0.63 10.85
C PHE A 3 -11.81 -0.62 10.06
N LYS A 4 -11.10 -0.44 8.95
CA LYS A 4 -10.64 -1.53 8.07
C LYS A 4 -9.13 -1.60 8.06
N ILE A 5 -8.60 -2.80 8.21
CA ILE A 5 -7.16 -3.06 8.15
C ILE A 5 -6.90 -3.86 6.88
N SER A 6 -5.88 -3.47 6.12
CA SER A 6 -5.56 -4.10 4.84
C SER A 6 -4.05 -4.07 4.56
N CYS A 7 -3.61 -4.81 3.57
CA CYS A 7 -2.29 -4.70 2.98
C CYS A 7 -2.38 -4.26 1.51
N LEU A 8 -1.34 -3.61 1.02
CA LEU A 8 -1.07 -3.33 -0.38
C LEU A 8 0.27 -3.96 -0.76
N LEU A 9 0.28 -4.64 -1.90
CA LEU A 9 1.42 -5.42 -2.39
C LEU A 9 2.03 -4.75 -3.62
N PHE A 10 3.29 -4.35 -3.54
CA PHE A 10 4.02 -3.78 -4.65
C PHE A 10 4.83 -4.89 -5.33
N ILE A 11 4.16 -5.63 -6.22
CA ILE A 11 4.71 -6.73 -7.01
C ILE A 11 5.20 -6.17 -8.34
N ARG A 12 6.37 -6.60 -8.80
CA ARG A 12 6.96 -6.12 -10.06
C ARG A 12 7.27 -7.28 -11.00
N ASN A 13 7.36 -6.95 -12.30
CA ASN A 13 7.88 -7.85 -13.32
C ASN A 13 9.41 -7.70 -13.48
N MET A 14 9.98 -8.36 -14.48
CA MET A 14 11.42 -8.30 -14.78
C MET A 14 11.88 -6.93 -15.30
N GLU A 15 10.96 -6.13 -15.83
CA GLU A 15 11.16 -4.77 -16.33
C GLU A 15 10.98 -3.69 -15.26
N ASP A 16 10.84 -4.09 -13.99
CA ASP A 16 10.58 -3.20 -12.83
C ASP A 16 9.24 -2.44 -12.92
N GLU A 17 8.30 -2.91 -13.75
CA GLU A 17 6.94 -2.38 -13.79
C GLU A 17 6.10 -2.94 -12.66
N VAL A 18 5.25 -2.12 -12.06
CA VAL A 18 4.40 -2.47 -10.92
C VAL A 18 3.10 -3.09 -11.41
N LEU A 19 2.71 -4.21 -10.79
CA LEU A 19 1.41 -4.82 -11.01
C LEU A 19 0.32 -3.97 -10.39
N MET A 20 -0.68 -3.63 -11.21
CA MET A 20 -1.86 -2.88 -10.80
C MET A 20 -3.12 -3.67 -11.11
N ILE A 21 -4.14 -3.56 -10.26
CA ILE A 21 -5.47 -4.10 -10.49
C ILE A 21 -6.47 -2.97 -10.72
N ARG A 22 -7.23 -3.02 -11.82
CA ARG A 22 -8.38 -2.13 -12.04
C ARG A 22 -9.60 -2.73 -11.38
N ARG A 23 -10.05 -2.13 -10.30
CA ARG A 23 -11.11 -2.66 -9.44
C ARG A 23 -12.47 -2.68 -10.14
N ARG A 24 -13.18 -3.80 -10.02
CA ARG A 24 -14.59 -3.95 -10.49
C ARG A 24 -15.61 -3.64 -9.39
N LYS A 25 -15.18 -3.64 -8.11
CA LYS A 25 -16.03 -3.47 -6.91
C LYS A 25 -15.59 -2.25 -6.07
N SER A 26 -16.52 -1.72 -5.30
CA SER A 26 -16.24 -0.68 -4.29
C SER A 26 -15.41 -1.22 -3.12
N PRO A 27 -14.59 -0.39 -2.42
CA PRO A 27 -14.31 1.00 -2.78
C PRO A 27 -13.43 1.12 -4.03
N ASN A 28 -13.34 2.33 -4.60
CA ASN A 28 -12.46 2.63 -5.73
C ASN A 28 -12.78 1.87 -7.03
N LYS A 29 -14.06 1.53 -7.27
CA LYS A 29 -14.49 0.89 -8.52
C LYS A 29 -14.01 1.71 -9.74
N GLY A 30 -13.42 1.01 -10.72
CA GLY A 30 -12.89 1.60 -11.95
C GLY A 30 -11.48 2.20 -11.82
N ARG A 31 -10.95 2.32 -10.60
CA ARG A 31 -9.60 2.84 -10.34
C ARG A 31 -8.56 1.73 -10.27
N TRP A 32 -7.32 2.12 -10.54
CA TRP A 32 -6.15 1.26 -10.42
C TRP A 32 -5.53 1.37 -9.03
N SER A 33 -5.15 0.25 -8.46
CA SER A 33 -4.39 0.18 -7.20
C SER A 33 -3.42 -1.00 -7.23
N PRO A 34 -2.41 -1.03 -6.36
CA PRO A 34 -1.67 -2.26 -6.12
C PRO A 34 -2.63 -3.38 -5.67
N PRO A 35 -2.37 -4.67 -5.99
CA PRO A 35 -3.11 -5.77 -5.42
C PRO A 35 -2.98 -5.82 -3.89
N GLY A 36 -3.87 -6.54 -3.24
CA GLY A 36 -3.92 -6.68 -1.80
C GLY A 36 -5.35 -6.73 -1.28
N GLY A 37 -5.51 -6.90 0.02
CA GLY A 37 -6.81 -7.08 0.61
C GLY A 37 -6.87 -6.81 2.09
N LYS A 38 -8.03 -7.08 2.67
CA LYS A 38 -8.27 -6.90 4.09
C LYS A 38 -7.75 -8.09 4.89
N LEU A 39 -7.26 -7.81 6.08
CA LEU A 39 -6.94 -8.86 7.05
C LEU A 39 -8.20 -9.65 7.43
N ASP A 40 -8.05 -10.96 7.56
CA ASP A 40 -9.08 -11.80 8.16
C ASP A 40 -9.04 -11.65 9.70
N MET A 41 -9.89 -10.76 10.20
CA MET A 41 -9.98 -10.46 11.63
C MET A 41 -10.55 -11.64 12.44
N THR A 42 -11.20 -12.60 11.79
CA THR A 42 -11.84 -13.75 12.48
C THR A 42 -10.81 -14.78 12.95
N CYS A 43 -9.71 -14.92 12.23
CA CYS A 43 -8.60 -15.80 12.61
C CYS A 43 -7.41 -15.07 13.24
N GLY A 44 -7.48 -13.73 13.36
CA GLY A 44 -6.37 -12.93 13.91
C GLY A 44 -5.18 -12.84 12.96
N GLU A 45 -5.45 -12.78 11.66
CA GLU A 45 -4.43 -12.71 10.61
C GLU A 45 -3.50 -11.52 10.82
N SER A 46 -2.20 -11.74 10.75
CA SER A 46 -1.19 -10.67 10.76
C SER A 46 -1.07 -9.99 9.39
N PRO A 47 -0.49 -8.76 9.31
CA PRO A 47 -0.25 -8.12 8.02
C PRO A 47 0.60 -8.95 7.06
N PHE A 48 1.59 -9.72 7.54
CA PHE A 48 2.43 -10.59 6.70
C PHE A 48 1.64 -11.80 6.18
N GLU A 49 0.86 -12.47 7.03
CA GLU A 49 -0.01 -13.57 6.62
C GLU A 49 -1.02 -13.11 5.57
N CYS A 50 -1.64 -11.95 5.77
CA CYS A 50 -2.54 -11.33 4.78
C CYS A 50 -1.82 -11.09 3.45
N ALA A 51 -0.63 -10.51 3.46
CA ALA A 51 0.14 -10.24 2.25
C ALA A 51 0.48 -11.52 1.48
N VAL A 52 0.91 -12.58 2.17
CA VAL A 52 1.20 -13.89 1.58
C VAL A 52 -0.06 -14.52 0.98
N ARG A 53 -1.17 -14.50 1.70
CA ARG A 53 -2.46 -15.04 1.23
C ARG A 53 -2.97 -14.31 0.00
N GLU A 54 -3.03 -12.97 0.05
CA GLU A 54 -3.55 -12.14 -1.05
C GLU A 54 -2.67 -12.26 -2.30
N ALA A 55 -1.34 -12.32 -2.17
CA ALA A 55 -0.44 -12.55 -3.29
C ALA A 55 -0.78 -13.86 -4.01
N ARG A 56 -1.00 -14.93 -3.25
CA ARG A 56 -1.35 -16.23 -3.81
C ARG A 56 -2.74 -16.24 -4.44
N GLU A 57 -3.74 -15.68 -3.74
CA GLU A 57 -5.14 -15.68 -4.20
C GLU A 57 -5.35 -14.83 -5.44
N GLU A 58 -4.76 -13.64 -5.49
CA GLU A 58 -4.97 -12.71 -6.60
C GLU A 58 -4.03 -12.98 -7.79
N THR A 59 -2.78 -13.38 -7.54
CA THR A 59 -1.77 -13.44 -8.60
C THR A 59 -1.15 -14.82 -8.82
N GLY A 60 -1.40 -15.77 -7.92
CA GLY A 60 -0.74 -17.08 -7.92
C GLY A 60 0.71 -17.05 -7.43
N LEU A 61 1.24 -15.89 -7.03
CA LEU A 61 2.62 -15.76 -6.55
C LEU A 61 2.76 -16.36 -5.15
N LEU A 62 3.65 -17.33 -5.01
CA LEU A 62 3.95 -17.97 -3.72
C LEU A 62 5.08 -17.22 -3.02
N LEU A 63 4.74 -16.59 -1.90
CA LEU A 63 5.63 -15.82 -1.07
C LEU A 63 5.84 -16.47 0.30
N GLU A 64 6.99 -16.18 0.88
CA GLU A 64 7.31 -16.38 2.29
C GLU A 64 7.58 -15.00 2.92
N ASP A 65 7.57 -14.89 4.26
CA ASP A 65 7.77 -13.62 4.96
C ASP A 65 9.07 -12.91 4.54
N GLN A 66 10.12 -13.67 4.27
CA GLN A 66 11.43 -13.14 3.81
C GLN A 66 11.39 -12.51 2.40
N ASP A 67 10.36 -12.83 1.60
CA ASP A 67 10.15 -12.24 0.27
C ASP A 67 9.46 -10.88 0.35
N LEU A 68 9.03 -10.47 1.53
CA LEU A 68 8.33 -9.22 1.80
C LEU A 68 9.20 -8.25 2.58
N ALA A 69 9.08 -6.97 2.28
CA ALA A 69 9.62 -5.89 3.08
C ALA A 69 8.49 -4.91 3.42
N LEU A 70 8.12 -4.85 4.69
CA LEU A 70 7.18 -3.84 5.19
C LEU A 70 7.90 -2.48 5.22
N PHE A 71 7.54 -1.58 4.30
CA PHE A 71 8.18 -0.27 4.22
C PHE A 71 7.36 0.88 4.80
N GLY A 72 6.12 0.61 5.22
CA GLY A 72 5.33 1.63 5.90
C GLY A 72 3.89 1.25 6.16
N TYR A 73 3.18 2.18 6.78
CA TYR A 73 1.73 2.18 6.90
C TYR A 73 1.14 3.53 6.55
N VAL A 74 -0.11 3.50 6.11
CA VAL A 74 -0.97 4.66 5.92
C VAL A 74 -2.23 4.48 6.76
N SER A 75 -2.51 5.46 7.64
CA SER A 75 -3.75 5.55 8.40
C SER A 75 -4.62 6.65 7.83
N GLU A 76 -5.72 6.31 7.17
CA GLU A 76 -6.70 7.26 6.63
C GLU A 76 -7.93 7.33 7.51
N LYS A 77 -8.23 8.52 8.02
CA LYS A 77 -9.44 8.80 8.79
C LYS A 77 -10.47 9.48 7.91
N GLY A 78 -11.67 8.91 7.87
CA GLY A 78 -12.81 9.50 7.16
C GLY A 78 -12.74 9.39 5.64
N TYR A 79 -12.09 8.35 5.10
CA TYR A 79 -12.09 8.08 3.66
C TYR A 79 -13.52 7.91 3.14
N GLU A 80 -13.85 8.63 2.08
CA GLU A 80 -15.22 8.73 1.53
C GLU A 80 -16.29 9.03 2.60
N SER A 81 -15.90 9.69 3.72
CA SER A 81 -16.73 10.04 4.89
C SER A 81 -17.36 8.86 5.64
N THR A 82 -17.03 7.64 5.30
CA THR A 82 -17.69 6.44 5.83
C THR A 82 -16.77 5.46 6.52
N THR A 83 -15.47 5.48 6.22
CA THR A 83 -14.55 4.42 6.62
C THR A 83 -13.22 4.99 7.11
N ASN A 84 -12.62 4.35 8.11
CA ASN A 84 -11.23 4.54 8.47
C ASN A 84 -10.43 3.36 7.95
N TRP A 85 -9.23 3.62 7.43
CA TRP A 85 -8.34 2.59 6.92
C TRP A 85 -7.00 2.61 7.65
N LEU A 86 -6.45 1.43 7.87
CA LEU A 86 -5.04 1.22 8.18
C LEU A 86 -4.50 0.26 7.12
N MET A 87 -3.59 0.76 6.30
CA MET A 87 -3.01 0.01 5.19
C MET A 87 -1.52 -0.23 5.46
N PHE A 88 -1.09 -1.49 5.43
CA PHE A 88 0.31 -1.89 5.50
C PHE A 88 0.86 -2.03 4.08
N LEU A 89 2.03 -1.45 3.83
CA LEU A 89 2.64 -1.34 2.50
C LEU A 89 3.83 -2.29 2.38
N PHE A 90 3.72 -3.28 1.50
CA PHE A 90 4.75 -4.31 1.32
C PHE A 90 5.43 -4.23 -0.04
N ASP A 91 6.75 -4.05 -0.05
CA ASP A 91 7.58 -4.25 -1.25
C ASP A 91 7.87 -5.75 -1.42
N CYS A 92 7.51 -6.30 -2.58
CA CYS A 92 7.71 -7.70 -2.88
C CYS A 92 9.07 -7.88 -3.57
N LYS A 93 9.94 -8.72 -2.97
CA LYS A 93 11.27 -8.99 -3.50
C LYS A 93 11.27 -9.98 -4.65
N LYS A 94 10.27 -10.89 -4.68
CA LYS A 94 10.05 -11.79 -5.82
C LYS A 94 9.39 -11.05 -6.97
N VAL A 95 9.83 -11.34 -8.19
CA VAL A 95 9.20 -10.84 -9.41
C VAL A 95 8.09 -11.78 -9.88
N LEU A 96 7.07 -11.21 -10.51
CA LEU A 96 6.01 -11.93 -11.20
C LEU A 96 6.33 -11.90 -12.70
N PRO A 97 6.73 -13.04 -13.32
CA PRO A 97 7.27 -13.04 -14.68
C PRO A 97 6.23 -12.80 -15.78
N SER A 98 4.95 -12.99 -15.47
CA SER A 98 3.86 -12.84 -16.43
C SER A 98 2.62 -12.24 -15.77
N LEU A 99 1.80 -11.58 -16.57
CA LEU A 99 0.54 -11.01 -16.11
C LEU A 99 -0.40 -12.11 -15.64
N PRO A 100 -0.96 -12.02 -14.42
CA PRO A 100 -1.93 -13.00 -13.94
C PRO A 100 -3.27 -12.85 -14.69
N PRO A 101 -4.10 -13.91 -14.74
CA PRO A 101 -5.43 -13.81 -15.31
C PRO A 101 -6.31 -12.86 -14.51
N ASP A 102 -7.31 -12.29 -15.18
CA ASP A 102 -8.36 -11.49 -14.52
C ASP A 102 -9.06 -12.31 -13.43
N ILE A 103 -9.45 -11.63 -12.38
CA ILE A 103 -10.22 -12.17 -11.25
C ILE A 103 -11.54 -11.40 -11.07
N ASP A 104 -12.41 -11.85 -10.18
CA ASP A 104 -13.69 -11.18 -9.90
C ASP A 104 -13.52 -9.75 -9.38
N GLU A 105 -12.43 -9.49 -8.63
CA GLU A 105 -12.08 -8.18 -8.07
C GLU A 105 -11.65 -7.18 -9.13
N GLY A 106 -11.06 -7.65 -10.25
CA GLY A 106 -10.58 -6.77 -11.30
C GLY A 106 -9.74 -7.42 -12.38
N ARG A 107 -9.16 -6.57 -13.22
CA ARG A 107 -8.18 -6.94 -14.24
C ARG A 107 -6.82 -6.38 -13.91
N PHE A 108 -5.76 -7.11 -14.26
CA PHE A 108 -4.40 -6.73 -14.02
C PHE A 108 -3.74 -6.06 -15.22
N CYS A 109 -2.76 -5.22 -14.95
CA CYS A 109 -1.80 -4.70 -15.91
C CYS A 109 -0.51 -4.28 -15.20
N PHE A 110 0.64 -4.40 -15.86
CA PHE A 110 1.88 -3.82 -15.40
C PHE A 110 2.03 -2.40 -15.92
N TYR A 111 2.52 -1.50 -15.08
CA TYR A 111 2.79 -0.11 -15.43
C TYR A 111 4.14 0.34 -14.89
N SER A 112 4.85 1.12 -15.67
CA SER A 112 6.02 1.82 -15.16
C SER A 112 5.63 2.80 -14.06
N ARG A 113 6.50 3.03 -13.08
CA ARG A 113 6.20 3.95 -11.97
C ARG A 113 5.73 5.33 -12.46
N ARG A 114 6.34 5.85 -13.52
CA ARG A 114 6.02 7.17 -14.08
C ARG A 114 4.64 7.22 -14.74
N ASP A 115 4.18 6.10 -15.32
CA ASP A 115 2.87 6.03 -15.99
C ASP A 115 1.72 5.94 -14.98
N ILE A 116 1.99 5.44 -13.78
CA ILE A 116 0.99 5.28 -12.71
C ILE A 116 0.38 6.63 -12.31
N ASP A 117 1.17 7.72 -12.31
CA ASP A 117 0.66 9.04 -11.96
C ASP A 117 -0.39 9.59 -12.94
N ASN A 118 -0.45 9.02 -14.16
CA ASN A 118 -1.42 9.37 -15.20
C ASN A 118 -2.66 8.43 -15.21
N LEU A 119 -2.67 7.40 -14.36
CA LEU A 119 -3.81 6.49 -14.25
C LEU A 119 -4.90 7.08 -13.35
N GLU A 120 -6.12 6.57 -13.53
CA GLU A 120 -7.19 6.79 -12.55
C GLU A 120 -6.91 5.95 -11.29
N ILE A 121 -6.12 6.49 -10.37
CA ILE A 121 -5.86 5.92 -9.04
C ILE A 121 -6.70 6.64 -7.98
N PRO A 122 -6.84 6.10 -6.77
CA PRO A 122 -7.48 6.82 -5.67
C PRO A 122 -6.79 8.18 -5.45
N PRO A 123 -7.53 9.29 -5.33
CA PRO A 123 -6.94 10.62 -5.25
C PRO A 123 -5.96 10.80 -4.08
N THR A 124 -6.21 10.11 -2.97
CA THR A 124 -5.33 10.14 -1.79
C THR A 124 -4.00 9.44 -2.04
N ASP A 125 -3.96 8.43 -2.91
CA ASP A 125 -2.77 7.61 -3.17
C ASP A 125 -1.64 8.43 -3.80
N HIS A 126 -1.95 9.49 -4.57
CA HIS A 126 -0.94 10.41 -5.11
C HIS A 126 -0.09 11.08 -4.02
N GLN A 127 -0.66 11.29 -2.84
CA GLN A 127 0.01 11.95 -1.73
C GLN A 127 0.45 10.99 -0.61
N LEU A 128 -0.22 9.84 -0.48
CA LEU A 128 -0.02 8.91 0.63
C LEU A 128 0.81 7.69 0.22
N VAL A 129 0.39 6.99 -0.82
CA VAL A 129 0.92 5.66 -1.15
C VAL A 129 2.17 5.75 -2.02
N TRP A 130 2.06 6.44 -3.15
CA TRP A 130 3.14 6.46 -4.14
C TRP A 130 4.39 7.22 -3.70
N PRO A 131 4.30 8.35 -2.97
CA PRO A 131 5.49 8.98 -2.39
C PRO A 131 6.24 8.10 -1.40
N LEU A 132 5.52 7.25 -0.63
CA LEU A 132 6.16 6.28 0.26
C LEU A 132 6.80 5.14 -0.53
N PHE A 133 6.13 4.64 -1.57
CA PHE A 133 6.72 3.64 -2.46
C PHE A 133 8.04 4.11 -3.09
N ASP A 134 8.09 5.36 -3.54
CA ASP A 134 9.30 5.94 -4.12
C ASP A 134 10.47 5.97 -3.12
N LYS A 135 10.17 6.14 -1.83
CA LYS A 135 11.12 6.19 -0.72
C LYS A 135 11.32 4.87 0.02
N ARG A 136 10.69 3.77 -0.43
CA ARG A 136 10.67 2.48 0.28
C ARG A 136 12.04 1.90 0.64
N LYS A 137 13.08 2.26 -0.12
CA LYS A 137 14.47 1.81 0.13
C LYS A 137 15.19 2.60 1.22
N GLU A 138 14.64 3.74 1.64
CA GLU A 138 15.23 4.58 2.68
C GLU A 138 14.94 4.02 4.08
N GLY A 139 13.87 3.26 4.26
CA GLY A 139 13.45 2.66 5.52
C GLY A 139 11.93 2.66 5.70
N PHE A 140 11.49 2.62 6.97
CA PHE A 140 10.08 2.51 7.33
C PHE A 140 9.42 3.89 7.47
N TRP A 141 8.20 4.01 6.94
CA TRP A 141 7.42 5.25 6.95
C TRP A 141 6.04 5.04 7.60
N GLY A 142 5.67 5.88 8.53
CA GLY A 142 4.33 5.92 9.11
C GLY A 142 3.64 7.23 8.77
N VAL A 143 2.46 7.18 8.17
CA VAL A 143 1.72 8.38 7.74
C VAL A 143 0.28 8.29 8.20
N ARG A 144 -0.21 9.43 8.73
CA ARG A 144 -1.62 9.63 9.04
C ARG A 144 -2.22 10.71 8.15
N ALA A 145 -3.43 10.45 7.65
CA ALA A 145 -4.20 11.40 6.87
C ALA A 145 -5.62 11.58 7.45
N GLU A 146 -6.09 12.81 7.47
CA GLU A 146 -7.49 13.15 7.72
C GLU A 146 -8.14 13.58 6.41
N CYS A 147 -9.08 12.77 5.93
CA CYS A 147 -9.79 12.97 4.68
C CYS A 147 -11.12 13.68 4.97
N HIS A 148 -11.41 14.76 4.23
CA HIS A 148 -12.66 15.51 4.33
C HIS A 148 -13.21 15.75 2.94
N LEU A 149 -14.54 15.61 2.77
CA LEU A 149 -15.21 15.82 1.46
C LEU A 149 -14.98 17.20 0.85
N ASN A 150 -14.89 18.26 1.69
CA ASN A 150 -14.88 19.64 1.23
C ASN A 150 -13.67 20.44 1.73
N ARG A 151 -12.61 19.76 2.15
CA ARG A 151 -11.38 20.40 2.65
C ARG A 151 -10.16 19.64 2.12
N PRO A 152 -9.02 20.31 1.95
CA PRO A 152 -7.78 19.61 1.66
C PRO A 152 -7.48 18.54 2.72
N MET A 153 -6.98 17.41 2.28
CA MET A 153 -6.50 16.35 3.15
C MET A 153 -5.38 16.89 4.05
N LYS A 154 -5.46 16.59 5.35
CA LYS A 154 -4.38 16.87 6.29
C LYS A 154 -3.51 15.63 6.42
N LEU A 155 -2.23 15.78 6.10
CA LEU A 155 -1.23 14.72 6.17
C LEU A 155 -0.24 15.00 7.28
N LYS A 156 0.12 13.97 8.05
CA LYS A 156 1.18 13.99 9.05
C LYS A 156 2.05 12.76 8.90
N ILE A 157 3.37 12.96 8.77
CA ILE A 157 4.36 11.89 8.89
C ILE A 157 4.52 11.63 10.39
N GLU A 158 4.27 10.40 10.82
CA GLU A 158 4.38 9.95 12.22
C GLU A 158 5.70 9.25 12.47
N GLU A 159 6.22 8.54 11.46
CA GLU A 159 7.50 7.83 11.50
C GLU A 159 8.23 8.03 10.17
N SER A 160 9.55 8.21 10.23
CA SER A 160 10.41 8.28 9.05
C SER A 160 11.82 7.79 9.38
N PRO A 161 12.59 7.29 8.38
CA PRO A 161 13.96 6.83 8.59
C PRO A 161 14.90 7.91 9.16
N HIS A 162 14.55 9.18 9.02
CA HIS A 162 15.36 10.33 9.42
C HIS A 162 15.00 10.89 10.79
N ASN A 163 13.97 10.37 11.46
CA ASN A 163 13.57 10.85 12.81
C ASN A 163 14.56 10.43 13.92
N GLY A 164 15.53 9.54 13.64
CA GLY A 164 16.53 9.08 14.61
C GLY A 164 17.80 9.95 14.75
N ASP A 165 18.03 10.90 13.84
CA ASP A 165 19.29 11.67 13.80
C ASP A 165 19.26 12.97 14.64
N ASN A 166 18.17 13.27 15.33
CA ASN A 166 18.01 14.53 16.08
C ASN A 166 18.24 14.41 17.60
N ASP A 167 18.74 13.28 18.11
CA ASP A 167 19.00 13.12 19.58
C ASP A 167 20.48 13.02 19.93
N SER A 168 21.32 13.86 19.32
CA SER A 168 22.72 14.00 19.71
C SER A 168 23.14 15.46 19.88
N SER A 169 22.39 16.22 20.71
CA SER A 169 22.86 17.51 21.22
C SER A 169 22.51 17.70 22.70
N ASN A 170 23.07 16.84 23.54
CA ASN A 170 23.33 17.20 24.93
C ASN A 170 24.85 17.24 25.12
N PRO A 171 25.47 18.38 25.43
CA PRO A 171 26.86 18.41 25.84
C PRO A 171 27.00 17.71 27.20
N PRO A 172 28.10 17.01 27.45
CA PRO A 172 28.39 16.39 28.76
C PRO A 172 28.56 17.48 29.85
N PRO A 173 28.30 17.12 31.12
CA PRO A 173 28.37 18.02 32.23
C PRO A 173 29.79 18.53 32.52
#